data_7cf480c905af691a35f5c6604e21d6b3
#
_entry.id   7cf480c905af691a35f5c6604e21d6b3
#
_cell.length_a   1.000
_cell.length_b   1.000
_cell.length_c   1.000
_cell.angle_alpha   90.00
_cell.angle_beta   90.00
_cell.angle_gamma   90.00
#
_symmetry.space_group_name_H-M   'P 1'
#
loop_
_entity.id
_entity.type
_entity.pdbx_description
1 polymer ?
#
loop_
_entity_poly.entity_id
_entity_poly.type
_entity_poly.pdbx_seq_one_letter_code
_entity_poly.pdbx_strand_id
1 'polypeptide(L)'
;MVLVLAGLCCFLWGSATPAIKTGYQLFQIDSKDTMSILLFAGVRFLLAGFLVILFNSVQTGSWIWPEKGSGWSVIKLSLAQTVGQYYFFYVGLAHASGVHGAIITGMNVFIAILMASLVFHYETLTKKKVIGCILGFAGIVVMNLQGAGGDDMFRFSFMGEGFVFMAQLFYAISSALIKKYSKKYNVVTMSGYQFMAGGVILILIGVMGGGSIAGGLVRDGAFTMSIAVPAVALLLYMAMISAVAYTLWGVLLKYNPVSRVSVFGFMNPVFGVLLSALILGESAQALSIYALAALVLVSLGIYVVNKPERQA
;
A
#
# COMPACT_ATOMS: atom_id res chain seq x y z
N MET A 1 21.34 -1.65 5.17
CA MET A 1 20.16 -2.19 5.87
C MET A 1 18.85 -1.54 5.40
N VAL A 2 18.69 -0.19 5.41
CA VAL A 2 17.46 0.50 4.94
C VAL A 2 17.12 0.12 3.50
N LEU A 3 18.08 0.16 2.57
CA LEU A 3 17.90 -0.21 1.16
C LEU A 3 17.27 -1.62 1.00
N VAL A 4 17.83 -2.61 1.70
CA VAL A 4 17.40 -4.01 1.58
C VAL A 4 15.99 -4.19 2.16
N LEU A 5 15.73 -3.66 3.35
CA LEU A 5 14.43 -3.82 4.01
C LEU A 5 13.33 -3.02 3.31
N ALA A 6 13.61 -1.78 2.86
CA ALA A 6 12.65 -1.00 2.10
C ALA A 6 12.40 -1.62 0.71
N GLY A 7 13.45 -2.12 0.04
CA GLY A 7 13.32 -2.86 -1.21
C GLY A 7 12.46 -4.12 -1.05
N LEU A 8 12.65 -4.88 0.03
CA LEU A 8 11.82 -6.04 0.36
C LEU A 8 10.35 -5.65 0.56
N CYS A 9 10.08 -4.57 1.31
CA CYS A 9 8.70 -4.07 1.46
C CYS A 9 8.07 -3.73 0.11
N CYS A 10 8.82 -3.02 -0.75
CA CYS A 10 8.35 -2.64 -2.08
C CYS A 10 8.13 -3.84 -3.00
N PHE A 11 9.00 -4.85 -2.94
CA PHE A 11 8.81 -6.12 -3.65
C PHE A 11 7.55 -6.84 -3.18
N LEU A 12 7.33 -6.95 -1.87
CA LEU A 12 6.12 -7.55 -1.31
C LEU A 12 4.85 -6.78 -1.74
N TRP A 13 4.86 -5.45 -1.69
CA TRP A 13 3.73 -4.65 -2.17
C TRP A 13 3.55 -4.75 -3.69
N GLY A 14 4.63 -4.83 -4.47
CA GLY A 14 4.56 -5.09 -5.90
C GLY A 14 3.89 -6.42 -6.21
N SER A 15 4.21 -7.48 -5.43
CA SER A 15 3.57 -8.79 -5.58
C SER A 15 2.09 -8.80 -5.19
N ALA A 16 1.64 -7.83 -4.39
CA ALA A 16 0.23 -7.70 -4.06
C ALA A 16 -0.64 -7.37 -5.29
N THR A 17 -0.09 -6.67 -6.30
CA THR A 17 -0.86 -6.30 -7.50
C THR A 17 -1.38 -7.52 -8.26
N PRO A 18 -0.56 -8.48 -8.71
CA PRO A 18 -1.06 -9.70 -9.34
C PRO A 18 -1.88 -10.56 -8.37
N ALA A 19 -1.52 -10.62 -7.09
CA ALA A 19 -2.27 -11.37 -6.08
C ALA A 19 -3.70 -10.82 -5.88
N ILE A 20 -3.90 -9.50 -5.91
CA ILE A 20 -5.22 -8.87 -5.83
C ILE A 20 -6.05 -9.24 -7.07
N LYS A 21 -5.50 -9.14 -8.28
CA LYS A 21 -6.19 -9.53 -9.52
C LYS A 21 -6.63 -10.99 -9.47
N THR A 22 -5.73 -11.90 -9.10
CA THR A 22 -6.04 -13.32 -8.92
C THR A 22 -7.08 -13.54 -7.81
N GLY A 23 -7.01 -12.77 -6.73
CA GLY A 23 -7.98 -12.81 -5.63
C GLY A 23 -9.39 -12.45 -6.12
N TYR A 24 -9.54 -11.38 -6.89
CA TYR A 24 -10.84 -11.02 -7.44
C TYR A 24 -11.43 -12.13 -8.33
N GLN A 25 -10.59 -12.79 -9.13
CA GLN A 25 -11.04 -13.94 -9.94
C GLN A 25 -11.49 -15.13 -9.07
N LEU A 26 -10.70 -15.51 -8.07
CA LEU A 26 -11.00 -16.63 -7.18
C LEU A 26 -12.25 -16.39 -6.33
N PHE A 27 -12.44 -15.17 -5.83
CA PHE A 27 -13.58 -14.78 -5.01
C PHE A 27 -14.77 -14.28 -5.84
N GLN A 28 -14.67 -14.27 -7.18
CA GLN A 28 -15.69 -13.76 -8.11
C GLN A 28 -16.13 -12.33 -7.78
N ILE A 29 -15.18 -11.47 -7.44
CA ILE A 29 -15.41 -10.06 -7.15
C ILE A 29 -15.29 -9.27 -8.45
N ASP A 30 -16.35 -8.56 -8.84
CA ASP A 30 -16.29 -7.58 -9.92
C ASP A 30 -15.42 -6.38 -9.50
N SER A 31 -14.58 -5.91 -10.41
CA SER A 31 -13.69 -4.74 -10.15
C SER A 31 -14.48 -3.44 -9.88
N LYS A 32 -15.77 -3.39 -10.23
CA LYS A 32 -16.68 -2.28 -9.94
C LYS A 32 -17.46 -2.46 -8.64
N ASP A 33 -17.46 -3.66 -8.06
CA ASP A 33 -18.14 -3.94 -6.79
C ASP A 33 -17.25 -3.50 -5.62
N THR A 34 -17.30 -2.20 -5.32
CA THR A 34 -16.53 -1.58 -4.26
C THR A 34 -16.79 -2.21 -2.89
N MET A 35 -18.03 -2.66 -2.61
CA MET A 35 -18.38 -3.20 -1.30
C MET A 35 -17.76 -4.58 -1.07
N SER A 36 -17.78 -5.45 -2.07
CA SER A 36 -17.08 -6.74 -2.03
C SER A 36 -15.55 -6.56 -1.95
N ILE A 37 -15.00 -5.57 -2.65
CA ILE A 37 -13.59 -5.21 -2.57
C ILE A 37 -13.21 -4.75 -1.16
N LEU A 38 -14.02 -3.89 -0.53
CA LEU A 38 -13.78 -3.42 0.84
C LEU A 38 -13.89 -4.56 1.85
N LEU A 39 -14.87 -5.46 1.67
CA LEU A 39 -15.02 -6.66 2.50
C LEU A 39 -13.79 -7.56 2.39
N PHE A 40 -13.34 -7.84 1.17
CA PHE A 40 -12.13 -8.63 0.90
C PHE A 40 -10.88 -8.00 1.53
N ALA A 41 -10.70 -6.69 1.35
CA ALA A 41 -9.61 -5.95 1.98
C ALA A 41 -9.70 -5.99 3.52
N GLY A 42 -10.91 -5.86 4.07
CA GLY A 42 -11.15 -5.92 5.51
C GLY A 42 -10.75 -7.25 6.12
N VAL A 43 -11.16 -8.36 5.51
CA VAL A 43 -10.76 -9.72 5.95
C VAL A 43 -9.24 -9.90 5.86
N ARG A 44 -8.61 -9.44 4.77
CA ARG A 44 -7.16 -9.48 4.62
C ARG A 44 -6.45 -8.72 5.73
N PHE A 45 -6.88 -7.49 6.05
CA PHE A 45 -6.23 -6.69 7.09
C PHE A 45 -6.50 -7.21 8.50
N LEU A 46 -7.69 -7.74 8.77
CA LEU A 46 -7.98 -8.42 10.03
C LEU A 46 -7.03 -9.61 10.25
N LEU A 47 -6.85 -10.45 9.23
CA LEU A 47 -5.91 -11.57 9.27
C LEU A 47 -4.46 -11.08 9.40
N ALA A 48 -4.07 -10.03 8.67
CA ALA A 48 -2.73 -9.45 8.76
C ALA A 48 -2.42 -8.97 10.18
N GLY A 49 -3.35 -8.24 10.80
CA GLY A 49 -3.22 -7.78 12.18
C GLY A 49 -3.11 -8.91 13.18
N PHE A 50 -3.95 -9.94 13.02
CA PHE A 50 -3.90 -11.15 13.84
C PHE A 50 -2.55 -11.86 13.70
N LEU A 51 -2.03 -12.03 12.47
CA LEU A 51 -0.72 -12.64 12.22
C LEU A 51 0.42 -11.86 12.89
N VAL A 52 0.41 -10.52 12.80
CA VAL A 52 1.41 -9.68 13.47
C VAL A 52 1.42 -9.93 14.99
N ILE A 53 0.25 -9.94 15.62
CA ILE A 53 0.13 -10.16 17.05
C ILE A 53 0.51 -11.58 17.42
N LEU A 54 0.05 -12.57 16.66
CA LEU A 54 0.34 -13.98 16.89
C LEU A 54 1.86 -14.26 16.85
N PHE A 55 2.55 -13.81 15.78
CA PHE A 55 4.00 -14.01 15.64
C PHE A 55 4.79 -13.37 16.79
N ASN A 56 4.43 -12.14 17.17
CA ASN A 56 5.09 -11.48 18.28
C ASN A 56 4.77 -12.17 19.63
N SER A 57 3.55 -12.63 19.83
CA SER A 57 3.15 -13.35 21.05
C SER A 57 3.89 -14.66 21.20
N VAL A 58 4.11 -15.39 20.10
CA VAL A 58 4.91 -16.62 20.09
C VAL A 58 6.38 -16.33 20.43
N GLN A 59 6.96 -15.27 19.84
CA GLN A 59 8.36 -14.88 20.13
C GLN A 59 8.58 -14.46 21.58
N THR A 60 7.61 -13.82 22.21
CA THR A 60 7.71 -13.32 23.59
C THR A 60 7.21 -14.32 24.64
N GLY A 61 6.62 -15.44 24.20
CA GLY A 61 6.04 -16.45 25.09
C GLY A 61 4.76 -16.01 25.82
N SER A 62 4.19 -14.86 25.46
CA SER A 62 2.99 -14.32 26.07
C SER A 62 2.18 -13.51 25.06
N TRP A 63 0.85 -13.45 25.23
CA TRP A 63 0.01 -12.64 24.37
C TRP A 63 0.32 -11.16 24.54
N ILE A 64 0.60 -10.49 23.40
CA ILE A 64 0.95 -9.06 23.40
C ILE A 64 -0.33 -8.24 23.32
N TRP A 65 -0.60 -7.50 24.39
CA TRP A 65 -1.71 -6.57 24.48
C TRP A 65 -1.30 -5.15 24.07
N PRO A 66 -2.25 -4.30 23.64
CA PRO A 66 -1.98 -2.88 23.38
C PRO A 66 -1.45 -2.21 24.66
N GLU A 67 -0.42 -1.40 24.51
CA GLU A 67 0.12 -0.64 25.64
C GLU A 67 -0.94 0.30 26.23
N LYS A 68 -0.92 0.50 27.54
CA LYS A 68 -1.87 1.38 28.23
C LYS A 68 -1.85 2.79 27.63
N GLY A 69 -3.02 3.30 27.25
CA GLY A 69 -3.18 4.61 26.62
C GLY A 69 -2.89 4.66 25.11
N SER A 70 -2.55 3.52 24.46
CA SER A 70 -2.34 3.47 23.00
C SER A 70 -3.64 3.38 22.20
N GLY A 71 -4.78 3.01 22.81
CA GLY A 71 -6.02 2.70 22.12
C GLY A 71 -6.49 3.80 21.15
N TRP A 72 -6.47 5.07 21.59
CA TRP A 72 -6.85 6.20 20.72
C TRP A 72 -5.87 6.42 19.58
N SER A 73 -4.57 6.15 19.79
CA SER A 73 -3.54 6.20 18.74
C SER A 73 -3.73 5.08 17.71
N VAL A 74 -4.09 3.88 18.18
CA VAL A 74 -4.43 2.74 17.32
C VAL A 74 -5.64 3.08 16.44
N ILE A 75 -6.71 3.62 17.01
CA ILE A 75 -7.92 4.01 16.25
C ILE A 75 -7.60 5.08 15.20
N LYS A 76 -6.87 6.15 15.57
CA LYS A 76 -6.48 7.19 14.62
C LYS A 76 -5.64 6.64 13.48
N LEU A 77 -4.69 5.76 13.79
CA LEU A 77 -3.84 5.13 12.78
C LEU A 77 -4.66 4.18 11.90
N SER A 78 -5.58 3.42 12.47
CA SER A 78 -6.50 2.54 11.75
C SER A 78 -7.39 3.32 10.77
N LEU A 79 -7.98 4.42 11.22
CA LEU A 79 -8.81 5.28 10.38
C LEU A 79 -8.01 5.92 9.24
N ALA A 80 -6.75 6.30 9.49
CA ALA A 80 -5.91 6.87 8.44
C ALA A 80 -5.36 5.79 7.49
N GLN A 81 -4.66 4.78 8.01
CA GLN A 81 -3.90 3.83 7.19
C GLN A 81 -4.75 2.74 6.55
N THR A 82 -5.77 2.24 7.26
CA THR A 82 -6.54 1.09 6.79
C THR A 82 -7.90 1.52 6.23
N VAL A 83 -8.69 2.26 6.98
CA VAL A 83 -10.05 2.61 6.54
C VAL A 83 -10.02 3.72 5.49
N GLY A 84 -9.50 4.91 5.83
CA GLY A 84 -9.53 6.08 4.95
C GLY A 84 -8.72 5.84 3.67
N GLN A 85 -7.47 5.41 3.81
CA GLN A 85 -6.62 5.15 2.65
C GLN A 85 -7.27 4.16 1.68
N TYR A 86 -7.74 3.01 2.15
CA TYR A 86 -8.26 1.96 1.26
C TYR A 86 -9.66 2.24 0.75
N TYR A 87 -10.53 2.88 1.54
CA TYR A 87 -11.83 3.33 1.06
C TYR A 87 -11.69 4.28 -0.13
N PHE A 88 -10.94 5.37 0.05
CA PHE A 88 -10.72 6.34 -1.02
C PHE A 88 -9.95 5.76 -2.20
N PHE A 89 -9.01 4.85 -1.94
CA PHE A 89 -8.24 4.20 -2.99
C PHE A 89 -9.12 3.34 -3.91
N TYR A 90 -9.92 2.46 -3.34
CA TYR A 90 -10.73 1.54 -4.13
C TYR A 90 -11.91 2.23 -4.81
N VAL A 91 -12.61 3.13 -4.11
CA VAL A 91 -13.65 3.94 -4.75
C VAL A 91 -13.06 4.79 -5.88
N GLY A 92 -11.90 5.40 -5.65
CA GLY A 92 -11.21 6.19 -6.65
C GLY A 92 -10.80 5.37 -7.88
N LEU A 93 -10.20 4.19 -7.68
CA LEU A 93 -9.79 3.32 -8.79
C LEU A 93 -10.98 2.80 -9.62
N ALA A 94 -12.15 2.62 -9.02
CA ALA A 94 -13.36 2.23 -9.74
C ALA A 94 -13.84 3.30 -10.73
N HIS A 95 -13.43 4.58 -10.54
CA HIS A 95 -13.87 5.73 -11.33
C HIS A 95 -12.73 6.44 -12.09
N ALA A 96 -11.47 6.10 -11.80
CA ALA A 96 -10.31 6.63 -12.50
C ALA A 96 -9.83 5.70 -13.60
N SER A 97 -9.16 6.26 -14.62
CA SER A 97 -8.42 5.41 -15.57
C SER A 97 -7.23 4.74 -14.87
N GLY A 98 -6.84 3.55 -15.33
CA GLY A 98 -5.71 2.83 -14.75
C GLY A 98 -4.40 3.63 -14.78
N VAL A 99 -4.18 4.39 -15.84
CA VAL A 99 -3.00 5.28 -16.02
C VAL A 99 -3.02 6.42 -15.01
N HIS A 100 -4.14 7.14 -14.89
CA HIS A 100 -4.28 8.24 -13.93
C HIS A 100 -4.16 7.73 -12.49
N GLY A 101 -4.83 6.62 -12.17
CA GLY A 101 -4.74 6.00 -10.85
C GLY A 101 -3.30 5.65 -10.47
N ALA A 102 -2.52 5.07 -11.41
CA ALA A 102 -1.12 4.73 -11.18
C ALA A 102 -0.22 5.96 -10.98
N ILE A 103 -0.38 7.00 -11.81
CA ILE A 103 0.40 8.25 -11.69
C ILE A 103 0.11 8.94 -10.36
N ILE A 104 -1.17 9.08 -9.98
CA ILE A 104 -1.55 9.73 -8.73
C ILE A 104 -1.10 8.90 -7.52
N THR A 105 -1.18 7.57 -7.62
CA THR A 105 -0.64 6.69 -6.57
C THR A 105 0.86 6.90 -6.38
N GLY A 106 1.62 7.11 -7.46
CA GLY A 106 3.04 7.44 -7.38
C GLY A 106 3.34 8.77 -6.66
N MET A 107 2.38 9.69 -6.57
CA MET A 107 2.53 10.94 -5.81
C MET A 107 2.63 10.72 -4.28
N ASN A 108 2.29 9.54 -3.78
CA ASN A 108 2.31 9.23 -2.35
C ASN A 108 3.66 9.57 -1.69
N VAL A 109 4.76 9.30 -2.37
CA VAL A 109 6.12 9.57 -1.90
C VAL A 109 6.33 11.08 -1.72
N PHE A 110 5.93 11.85 -2.74
CA PHE A 110 6.06 13.30 -2.72
C PHE A 110 5.21 13.91 -1.60
N ILE A 111 3.94 13.49 -1.52
CA ILE A 111 3.01 13.96 -0.48
C ILE A 111 3.53 13.59 0.92
N ALA A 112 4.06 12.37 1.12
CA ALA A 112 4.60 11.96 2.40
C ALA A 112 5.81 12.82 2.84
N ILE A 113 6.70 13.16 1.92
CA ILE A 113 7.86 14.03 2.19
C ILE A 113 7.42 15.46 2.50
N LEU A 114 6.45 16.02 1.73
CA LEU A 114 5.90 17.33 2.00
C LEU A 114 5.19 17.39 3.36
N MET A 115 4.37 16.39 3.67
CA MET A 115 3.69 16.29 4.97
C MET A 115 4.69 16.20 6.12
N ALA A 116 5.71 15.37 6.00
CA ALA A 116 6.75 15.23 7.02
C ALA A 116 7.57 16.51 7.23
N SER A 117 7.80 17.29 6.16
CA SER A 117 8.63 18.48 6.19
C SER A 117 7.84 19.74 6.54
N LEU A 118 6.69 19.98 5.91
CA LEU A 118 5.96 21.25 6.00
C LEU A 118 4.84 21.23 7.05
N VAL A 119 4.19 20.07 7.28
CA VAL A 119 3.07 19.97 8.22
C VAL A 119 3.53 19.48 9.59
N PHE A 120 4.28 18.38 9.60
CA PHE A 120 4.73 17.77 10.85
C PHE A 120 6.10 18.24 11.33
N HIS A 121 6.85 18.95 10.51
CA HIS A 121 8.17 19.51 10.82
C HIS A 121 9.16 18.46 11.39
N TYR A 122 9.08 17.21 10.91
CA TYR A 122 9.99 16.13 11.34
C TYR A 122 11.35 16.22 10.68
N GLU A 123 11.42 16.88 9.53
CA GLU A 123 12.64 17.02 8.75
C GLU A 123 12.57 18.26 7.85
N THR A 124 13.73 18.79 7.45
CA THR A 124 13.79 19.92 6.52
C THR A 124 13.61 19.47 5.08
N LEU A 125 12.90 20.28 4.28
CA LEU A 125 12.75 20.06 2.84
C LEU A 125 13.99 20.61 2.12
N THR A 126 14.88 19.70 1.69
CA THR A 126 16.12 20.09 1.00
C THR A 126 15.95 20.01 -0.53
N LYS A 127 16.81 20.74 -1.27
CA LYS A 127 16.83 20.66 -2.74
C LYS A 127 17.02 19.23 -3.25
N LYS A 128 17.83 18.40 -2.57
CA LYS A 128 18.02 16.98 -2.92
C LYS A 128 16.73 16.18 -2.83
N LYS A 129 15.92 16.39 -1.78
CA LYS A 129 14.63 15.71 -1.62
C LYS A 129 13.69 16.08 -2.75
N VAL A 130 13.60 17.37 -3.11
CA VAL A 130 12.76 17.85 -4.21
C VAL A 130 13.21 17.24 -5.54
N ILE A 131 14.50 17.32 -5.87
CA ILE A 131 15.04 16.77 -7.13
C ILE A 131 14.81 15.24 -7.19
N GLY A 132 15.10 14.52 -6.10
CA GLY A 132 14.90 13.08 -6.07
C GLY A 132 13.43 12.67 -6.22
N CYS A 133 12.50 13.44 -5.63
CA CYS A 133 11.07 13.24 -5.83
C CYS A 133 10.63 13.51 -7.28
N ILE A 134 11.14 14.57 -7.91
CA ILE A 134 10.83 14.89 -9.32
C ILE A 134 11.32 13.75 -10.22
N LEU A 135 12.55 13.25 -10.01
CA LEU A 135 13.10 12.13 -10.78
C LEU A 135 12.27 10.85 -10.59
N GLY A 136 11.96 10.49 -9.35
CA GLY A 136 11.17 9.29 -9.06
C GLY A 136 9.76 9.39 -9.64
N PHE A 137 9.11 10.54 -9.52
CA PHE A 137 7.78 10.79 -10.09
C PHE A 137 7.81 10.77 -11.63
N ALA A 138 8.81 11.37 -12.25
CA ALA A 138 9.01 11.29 -13.70
C ALA A 138 9.12 9.83 -14.17
N GLY A 139 9.78 8.95 -13.41
CA GLY A 139 9.82 7.53 -13.69
C GLY A 139 8.42 6.88 -13.70
N ILE A 140 7.56 7.22 -12.73
CA ILE A 140 6.17 6.74 -12.72
C ILE A 140 5.38 7.23 -13.94
N VAL A 141 5.53 8.50 -14.31
CA VAL A 141 4.89 9.06 -15.50
C VAL A 141 5.35 8.33 -16.76
N VAL A 142 6.66 8.20 -16.97
CA VAL A 142 7.24 7.50 -18.12
C VAL A 142 6.74 6.07 -18.23
N MET A 143 6.68 5.33 -17.12
CA MET A 143 6.19 3.95 -17.07
C MET A 143 4.74 3.82 -17.55
N ASN A 144 3.92 4.82 -17.30
CA ASN A 144 2.49 4.82 -17.63
C ASN A 144 2.18 5.44 -19.00
N LEU A 145 3.17 6.07 -19.69
CA LEU A 145 2.96 6.66 -21.02
C LEU A 145 2.57 5.62 -22.07
N GLN A 146 3.01 4.38 -21.96
CA GLN A 146 2.66 3.30 -22.88
C GLN A 146 1.16 2.96 -22.89
N GLY A 147 0.45 3.18 -21.77
CA GLY A 147 -0.98 2.97 -21.64
C GLY A 147 -1.82 4.24 -21.85
N ALA A 148 -1.17 5.38 -22.07
CA ALA A 148 -1.82 6.67 -22.24
C ALA A 148 -2.17 6.92 -23.72
N GLY A 149 -3.25 6.31 -24.20
CA GLY A 149 -3.76 6.52 -25.56
C GLY A 149 -5.18 7.05 -25.53
N GLY A 150 -5.44 8.20 -26.15
CA GLY A 150 -6.79 8.70 -26.40
C GLY A 150 -7.18 9.98 -25.63
N ASP A 151 -8.39 10.48 -25.92
CA ASP A 151 -9.01 11.71 -25.38
C ASP A 151 -9.23 11.71 -23.85
N ASP A 152 -9.08 10.56 -23.19
CA ASP A 152 -9.29 10.42 -21.74
C ASP A 152 -8.13 10.97 -20.89
N MET A 153 -6.99 11.31 -21.50
CA MET A 153 -5.80 11.79 -20.78
C MET A 153 -6.02 13.12 -20.03
N PHE A 154 -7.03 13.89 -20.39
CA PHE A 154 -7.33 15.20 -19.78
C PHE A 154 -8.65 15.24 -19.00
N ARG A 155 -9.35 14.12 -18.90
CA ARG A 155 -10.61 14.05 -18.13
C ARG A 155 -10.29 13.84 -16.66
N PHE A 156 -10.66 14.80 -15.83
CA PHE A 156 -10.58 14.72 -14.37
C PHE A 156 -11.94 14.36 -13.78
N SER A 157 -11.97 13.30 -12.99
CA SER A 157 -13.14 12.93 -12.17
C SER A 157 -12.82 13.15 -10.71
N PHE A 158 -13.66 13.89 -9.99
CA PHE A 158 -13.46 14.06 -8.56
C PHE A 158 -13.56 12.72 -7.78
N MET A 159 -14.53 11.86 -8.15
CA MET A 159 -14.68 10.53 -7.54
C MET A 159 -13.59 9.55 -8.00
N GLY A 160 -12.97 9.77 -9.13
CA GLY A 160 -11.83 8.99 -9.62
C GLY A 160 -10.51 9.55 -9.06
N GLU A 161 -9.91 10.45 -9.81
CA GLU A 161 -8.58 11.03 -9.52
C GLU A 161 -8.54 11.74 -8.17
N GLY A 162 -9.59 12.48 -7.81
CA GLY A 162 -9.69 13.17 -6.52
C GLY A 162 -9.66 12.21 -5.34
N PHE A 163 -10.38 11.07 -5.42
CA PHE A 163 -10.38 10.06 -4.37
C PHE A 163 -9.06 9.30 -4.29
N VAL A 164 -8.44 8.95 -5.43
CA VAL A 164 -7.08 8.36 -5.41
C VAL A 164 -6.10 9.33 -4.76
N PHE A 165 -6.18 10.63 -5.03
CA PHE A 165 -5.34 11.63 -4.38
C PHE A 165 -5.60 11.71 -2.86
N MET A 166 -6.87 11.68 -2.43
CA MET A 166 -7.22 11.62 -1.00
C MET A 166 -6.62 10.40 -0.32
N ALA A 167 -6.62 9.25 -0.99
CA ALA A 167 -5.96 8.04 -0.45
C ALA A 167 -4.47 8.28 -0.19
N GLN A 168 -3.76 9.02 -1.07
CA GLN A 168 -2.35 9.33 -0.88
C GLN A 168 -2.12 10.33 0.28
N LEU A 169 -3.05 11.25 0.51
CA LEU A 169 -3.03 12.10 1.71
C LEU A 169 -3.17 11.26 3.00
N PHE A 170 -4.12 10.32 3.02
CA PHE A 170 -4.29 9.40 4.15
C PHE A 170 -3.05 8.53 4.38
N TYR A 171 -2.40 8.05 3.32
CA TYR A 171 -1.11 7.35 3.42
C TYR A 171 -0.03 8.24 4.05
N ALA A 172 0.09 9.48 3.61
CA ALA A 172 1.08 10.42 4.14
C ALA A 172 0.82 10.76 5.63
N ILE A 173 -0.45 11.00 5.99
CA ILE A 173 -0.88 11.21 7.37
C ILE A 173 -0.53 9.98 8.22
N SER A 174 -0.84 8.77 7.74
CA SER A 174 -0.54 7.53 8.47
C SER A 174 0.96 7.35 8.71
N SER A 175 1.79 7.63 7.70
CA SER A 175 3.25 7.57 7.81
C SER A 175 3.78 8.54 8.89
N ALA A 176 3.24 9.75 8.94
CA ALA A 176 3.57 10.74 9.96
C ALA A 176 3.08 10.33 11.36
N LEU A 177 1.88 9.74 11.46
CA LEU A 177 1.35 9.21 12.72
C LEU A 177 2.19 8.04 13.23
N ILE A 178 2.61 7.11 12.37
CA ILE A 178 3.54 6.03 12.73
C ILE A 178 4.82 6.62 13.30
N LYS A 179 5.43 7.60 12.62
CA LYS A 179 6.63 8.29 13.11
C LYS A 179 6.41 8.94 14.47
N LYS A 180 5.25 9.57 14.69
CA LYS A 180 4.89 10.20 15.96
C LYS A 180 4.73 9.17 17.07
N TYR A 181 3.91 8.15 16.83
CA TYR A 181 3.53 7.18 17.86
C TYR A 181 4.64 6.18 18.17
N SER A 182 5.51 5.89 17.21
CA SER A 182 6.67 5.01 17.40
C SER A 182 7.68 5.49 18.44
N LYS A 183 7.60 6.77 18.84
CA LYS A 183 8.40 7.34 19.94
C LYS A 183 7.91 6.89 21.32
N LYS A 184 6.63 6.53 21.43
CA LYS A 184 5.96 6.22 22.70
C LYS A 184 5.54 4.75 22.80
N TYR A 185 5.13 4.15 21.69
CA TYR A 185 4.54 2.82 21.64
C TYR A 185 5.31 1.88 20.74
N ASN A 186 5.17 0.58 20.97
CA ASN A 186 5.77 -0.44 20.11
C ASN A 186 5.07 -0.44 18.73
N VAL A 187 5.85 -0.22 17.68
CA VAL A 187 5.36 -0.12 16.29
C VAL A 187 4.69 -1.40 15.83
N VAL A 188 5.24 -2.56 16.23
CA VAL A 188 4.75 -3.87 15.81
C VAL A 188 3.37 -4.12 16.41
N THR A 189 3.23 -3.92 17.73
CA THR A 189 1.94 -4.04 18.44
C THR A 189 0.91 -3.08 17.87
N MET A 190 1.31 -1.81 17.65
CA MET A 190 0.44 -0.83 17.01
C MET A 190 -0.02 -1.25 15.61
N SER A 191 0.89 -1.76 14.78
CA SER A 191 0.56 -2.23 13.42
C SER A 191 -0.45 -3.37 13.45
N GLY A 192 -0.27 -4.34 14.35
CA GLY A 192 -1.20 -5.45 14.51
C GLY A 192 -2.60 -4.99 14.88
N TYR A 193 -2.74 -4.24 15.96
CA TYR A 193 -4.05 -3.80 16.45
C TYR A 193 -4.75 -2.80 15.53
N GLN A 194 -4.02 -1.91 14.85
CA GLN A 194 -4.64 -0.98 13.91
C GLN A 194 -5.15 -1.71 12.66
N PHE A 195 -4.47 -2.77 12.19
CA PHE A 195 -4.99 -3.59 11.09
C PHE A 195 -6.22 -4.39 11.51
N MET A 196 -6.23 -4.93 12.73
CA MET A 196 -7.42 -5.63 13.24
C MET A 196 -8.61 -4.67 13.33
N ALA A 197 -8.44 -3.50 13.95
CA ALA A 197 -9.49 -2.51 14.09
C ALA A 197 -9.99 -1.99 12.72
N GLY A 198 -9.05 -1.64 11.81
CA GLY A 198 -9.39 -1.17 10.47
C GLY A 198 -10.01 -2.26 9.61
N GLY A 199 -9.53 -3.49 9.74
CA GLY A 199 -10.11 -4.65 9.07
C GLY A 199 -11.56 -4.88 9.49
N VAL A 200 -11.86 -4.82 10.79
CA VAL A 200 -13.25 -4.93 11.29
C VAL A 200 -14.12 -3.82 10.73
N ILE A 201 -13.66 -2.56 10.73
CA ILE A 201 -14.43 -1.44 10.18
C ILE A 201 -14.71 -1.64 8.68
N LEU A 202 -13.71 -2.05 7.88
CA LEU A 202 -13.89 -2.32 6.45
C LEU A 202 -14.85 -3.49 6.20
N ILE A 203 -14.79 -4.55 7.01
CA ILE A 203 -15.74 -5.67 6.95
C ILE A 203 -17.16 -5.17 7.20
N LEU A 204 -17.36 -4.37 8.24
CA LEU A 204 -18.68 -3.80 8.56
C LEU A 204 -19.22 -2.94 7.41
N ILE A 205 -18.37 -2.05 6.83
CA ILE A 205 -18.76 -1.23 5.67
C ILE A 205 -19.13 -2.13 4.48
N GLY A 206 -18.30 -3.12 4.16
CA GLY A 206 -18.52 -4.02 3.04
C GLY A 206 -19.82 -4.84 3.19
N VAL A 207 -20.03 -5.43 4.37
CA VAL A 207 -21.24 -6.23 4.65
C VAL A 207 -22.49 -5.35 4.64
N MET A 208 -22.45 -4.19 5.30
CA MET A 208 -23.59 -3.25 5.32
C MET A 208 -23.93 -2.72 3.92
N GLY A 209 -22.93 -2.61 3.04
CA GLY A 209 -23.12 -2.23 1.65
C GLY A 209 -23.49 -3.37 0.71
N GLY A 210 -23.77 -4.58 1.23
CA GLY A 210 -24.19 -5.75 0.45
C GLY A 210 -23.05 -6.50 -0.25
N GLY A 211 -21.77 -6.21 0.11
CA GLY A 211 -20.62 -6.90 -0.45
C GLY A 211 -20.56 -8.38 -0.08
N SER A 212 -20.00 -9.20 -0.96
CA SER A 212 -19.84 -10.64 -0.76
C SER A 212 -18.48 -11.14 -1.24
N ILE A 213 -17.91 -12.08 -0.50
CA ILE A 213 -16.71 -12.85 -0.89
C ILE A 213 -17.01 -14.36 -0.89
N ALA A 214 -18.30 -14.73 -0.92
CA ALA A 214 -18.71 -16.13 -0.86
C ALA A 214 -18.26 -16.93 -2.10
N GLY A 215 -18.06 -16.28 -3.25
CA GLY A 215 -17.59 -16.93 -4.49
C GLY A 215 -16.25 -17.64 -4.40
N GLY A 216 -15.42 -17.30 -3.40
CA GLY A 216 -14.17 -18.00 -3.09
C GLY A 216 -14.34 -19.31 -2.30
N LEU A 217 -15.54 -19.57 -1.79
CA LEU A 217 -15.83 -20.75 -0.98
C LEU A 217 -16.97 -21.59 -1.56
N VAL A 218 -17.98 -20.95 -2.14
CA VAL A 218 -19.21 -21.57 -2.63
C VAL A 218 -19.39 -21.23 -4.10
N ARG A 219 -19.63 -22.24 -4.93
CA ARG A 219 -19.98 -22.09 -6.34
C ARG A 219 -21.18 -22.99 -6.63
N ASP A 220 -22.15 -22.47 -7.37
CA ASP A 220 -23.41 -23.17 -7.71
C ASP A 220 -24.16 -23.70 -6.47
N GLY A 221 -24.10 -22.96 -5.35
CA GLY A 221 -24.74 -23.30 -4.09
C GLY A 221 -24.03 -24.38 -3.26
N ALA A 222 -22.88 -24.90 -3.72
CA ALA A 222 -22.12 -25.93 -3.00
C ALA A 222 -20.72 -25.42 -2.58
N PHE A 223 -20.29 -25.86 -1.40
CA PHE A 223 -18.91 -25.65 -0.94
C PHE A 223 -17.96 -26.51 -1.79
N THR A 224 -16.94 -25.87 -2.37
CA THR A 224 -16.03 -26.52 -3.31
C THR A 224 -14.58 -26.38 -2.84
N MET A 225 -13.99 -27.48 -2.34
CA MET A 225 -12.61 -27.49 -1.80
C MET A 225 -11.56 -27.05 -2.85
N SER A 226 -11.73 -27.45 -4.13
CA SER A 226 -10.79 -27.07 -5.20
C SER A 226 -10.72 -25.57 -5.45
N ILE A 227 -11.72 -24.81 -5.03
CA ILE A 227 -11.78 -23.34 -5.09
C ILE A 227 -11.39 -22.74 -3.76
N ALA A 228 -11.92 -23.27 -2.65
CA ALA A 228 -11.71 -22.74 -1.33
C ALA A 228 -10.23 -22.78 -0.90
N VAL A 229 -9.52 -23.87 -1.19
CA VAL A 229 -8.11 -24.02 -0.82
C VAL A 229 -7.23 -22.94 -1.48
N PRO A 230 -7.21 -22.75 -2.82
CA PRO A 230 -6.40 -21.69 -3.43
C PRO A 230 -6.87 -20.29 -3.03
N ALA A 231 -8.17 -20.05 -2.86
CA ALA A 231 -8.71 -18.76 -2.45
C ALA A 231 -8.23 -18.37 -1.02
N VAL A 232 -8.35 -19.29 -0.07
CA VAL A 232 -7.89 -19.08 1.32
C VAL A 232 -6.36 -18.97 1.37
N ALA A 233 -5.63 -19.82 0.64
CA ALA A 233 -4.16 -19.75 0.58
C ALA A 233 -3.68 -18.40 0.04
N LEU A 234 -4.32 -17.88 -1.02
CA LEU A 234 -4.01 -16.57 -1.58
C LEU A 234 -4.33 -15.44 -0.58
N LEU A 235 -5.47 -15.53 0.12
CA LEU A 235 -5.86 -14.54 1.13
C LEU A 235 -4.85 -14.52 2.30
N LEU A 236 -4.40 -15.68 2.77
CA LEU A 236 -3.35 -15.80 3.79
C LEU A 236 -2.02 -15.23 3.30
N TYR A 237 -1.62 -15.51 2.06
CA TYR A 237 -0.44 -14.92 1.44
C TYR A 237 -0.52 -13.38 1.42
N MET A 238 -1.65 -12.83 1.00
CA MET A 238 -1.87 -11.38 0.98
C MET A 238 -1.89 -10.78 2.40
N ALA A 239 -2.42 -11.48 3.38
CA ALA A 239 -2.37 -11.08 4.78
C ALA A 239 -0.91 -11.07 5.30
N MET A 240 -0.11 -12.09 4.95
CA MET A 240 1.33 -12.13 5.28
C MET A 240 2.11 -11.00 4.64
N ILE A 241 1.88 -10.68 3.35
CA ILE A 241 2.47 -9.51 2.70
C ILE A 241 2.18 -8.26 3.53
N SER A 242 0.91 -8.04 3.87
CA SER A 242 0.51 -6.86 4.65
C SER A 242 1.15 -6.85 6.03
N ALA A 243 1.14 -7.97 6.74
CA ALA A 243 1.74 -8.10 8.06
C ALA A 243 3.24 -7.77 8.05
N VAL A 244 3.99 -8.36 7.13
CA VAL A 244 5.45 -8.20 7.06
C VAL A 244 5.82 -6.81 6.54
N ALA A 245 5.28 -6.41 5.36
CA ALA A 245 5.72 -5.17 4.71
C ALA A 245 5.37 -3.93 5.53
N TYR A 246 4.13 -3.80 6.04
CA TYR A 246 3.76 -2.64 6.84
C TYR A 246 4.46 -2.59 8.21
N THR A 247 4.69 -3.75 8.84
CA THR A 247 5.42 -3.79 10.11
C THR A 247 6.87 -3.37 9.91
N LEU A 248 7.57 -3.91 8.91
CA LEU A 248 8.94 -3.51 8.57
C LEU A 248 9.01 -2.04 8.17
N TRP A 249 8.05 -1.56 7.37
CA TRP A 249 7.98 -0.15 6.99
C TRP A 249 7.78 0.77 8.19
N GLY A 250 6.91 0.40 9.13
CA GLY A 250 6.74 1.11 10.38
C GLY A 250 8.01 1.16 11.23
N VAL A 251 8.74 0.05 11.30
CA VAL A 251 10.06 -0.01 11.97
C VAL A 251 11.08 0.89 11.25
N LEU A 252 11.11 0.88 9.92
CA LEU A 252 11.99 1.76 9.16
C LEU A 252 11.68 3.24 9.42
N LEU A 253 10.39 3.63 9.43
CA LEU A 253 9.95 4.98 9.74
C LEU A 253 10.29 5.40 11.19
N LYS A 254 10.29 4.46 12.13
CA LYS A 254 10.72 4.74 13.51
C LYS A 254 12.16 5.25 13.57
N TYR A 255 13.07 4.60 12.87
CA TYR A 255 14.52 4.84 12.99
C TYR A 255 15.10 5.74 11.90
N ASN A 256 14.34 6.11 10.88
CA ASN A 256 14.83 6.89 9.75
C ASN A 256 13.94 8.09 9.44
N PRO A 257 14.45 9.13 8.75
CA PRO A 257 13.62 10.19 8.19
C PRO A 257 12.56 9.63 7.23
N VAL A 258 11.38 10.26 7.20
CA VAL A 258 10.28 9.83 6.33
C VAL A 258 10.72 9.88 4.85
N SER A 259 11.41 10.95 4.45
CA SER A 259 11.93 11.11 3.09
C SER A 259 12.85 9.96 2.66
N ARG A 260 13.74 9.52 3.58
CA ARG A 260 14.70 8.46 3.31
C ARG A 260 14.03 7.09 3.08
N VAL A 261 12.92 6.84 3.74
CA VAL A 261 12.17 5.59 3.62
C VAL A 261 11.16 5.69 2.47
N SER A 262 10.34 6.74 2.45
CA SER A 262 9.24 6.87 1.51
C SER A 262 9.68 6.91 0.05
N VAL A 263 10.87 7.45 -0.27
CA VAL A 263 11.39 7.48 -1.65
C VAL A 263 11.49 6.11 -2.30
N PHE A 264 11.67 5.05 -1.50
CA PHE A 264 11.64 3.67 -2.02
C PHE A 264 10.25 3.27 -2.55
N GLY A 265 9.18 3.93 -2.10
CA GLY A 265 7.82 3.69 -2.60
C GLY A 265 7.67 3.82 -4.12
N PHE A 266 8.55 4.57 -4.78
CA PHE A 266 8.62 4.60 -6.24
C PHE A 266 8.96 3.25 -6.89
N MET A 267 9.53 2.29 -6.14
CA MET A 267 9.79 0.93 -6.63
C MET A 267 8.53 0.06 -6.67
N ASN A 268 7.47 0.40 -5.95
CA ASN A 268 6.25 -0.42 -5.91
C ASN A 268 5.66 -0.67 -7.30
N PRO A 269 5.37 0.35 -8.14
CA PRO A 269 4.84 0.11 -9.48
C PRO A 269 5.83 -0.63 -10.37
N VAL A 270 7.13 -0.41 -10.21
CA VAL A 270 8.17 -1.13 -10.98
C VAL A 270 8.10 -2.63 -10.68
N PHE A 271 8.12 -3.02 -9.41
CA PHE A 271 7.94 -4.42 -9.02
C PHE A 271 6.56 -4.97 -9.41
N GLY A 272 5.51 -4.14 -9.30
CA GLY A 272 4.16 -4.52 -9.70
C GLY A 272 4.08 -4.95 -11.16
N VAL A 273 4.63 -4.15 -12.06
CA VAL A 273 4.66 -4.47 -13.51
C VAL A 273 5.53 -5.70 -13.80
N LEU A 274 6.73 -5.76 -13.23
CA LEU A 274 7.61 -6.92 -13.43
C LEU A 274 6.97 -8.22 -12.96
N LEU A 275 6.36 -8.22 -11.78
CA LEU A 275 5.72 -9.42 -11.23
C LEU A 275 4.40 -9.77 -11.94
N SER A 276 3.62 -8.77 -12.37
CA SER A 276 2.43 -9.02 -13.21
C SER A 276 2.82 -9.66 -14.55
N ALA A 277 3.90 -9.20 -15.15
CA ALA A 277 4.43 -9.80 -16.39
C ALA A 277 4.80 -11.27 -16.21
N LEU A 278 5.49 -11.59 -15.10
CA LEU A 278 5.94 -12.96 -14.83
C LEU A 278 4.79 -13.89 -14.42
N ILE A 279 3.83 -13.40 -13.64
CA ILE A 279 2.77 -14.23 -13.04
C ILE A 279 1.55 -14.30 -13.95
N LEU A 280 1.16 -13.18 -14.57
CA LEU A 280 -0.05 -13.06 -15.39
C LEU A 280 0.22 -13.13 -16.90
N GLY A 281 1.51 -13.24 -17.33
CA GLY A 281 1.90 -13.27 -18.73
C GLY A 281 1.81 -11.91 -19.45
N GLU A 282 1.70 -10.80 -18.69
CA GLU A 282 1.61 -9.42 -19.22
C GLU A 282 3.01 -8.89 -19.64
N SER A 283 3.79 -9.69 -20.41
CA SER A 283 5.23 -9.43 -20.66
C SER A 283 5.50 -8.18 -21.53
N ALA A 284 4.58 -7.79 -22.39
CA ALA A 284 4.78 -6.65 -23.31
C ALA A 284 5.00 -5.31 -22.58
N GLN A 285 4.43 -5.13 -21.41
CA GLN A 285 4.59 -3.90 -20.59
C GLN A 285 5.92 -3.89 -19.81
N ALA A 286 6.35 -5.04 -19.29
CA ALA A 286 7.51 -5.15 -18.43
C ALA A 286 8.85 -5.03 -19.17
N LEU A 287 8.90 -5.49 -20.43
CA LEU A 287 10.12 -5.47 -21.27
C LEU A 287 10.17 -4.24 -22.20
N SER A 288 9.36 -3.23 -21.93
CA SER A 288 9.33 -2.01 -22.73
C SER A 288 10.49 -1.08 -22.39
N ILE A 289 10.88 -0.23 -23.35
CA ILE A 289 11.85 0.84 -23.14
C ILE A 289 11.38 1.82 -22.05
N TYR A 290 10.06 1.99 -21.89
CA TYR A 290 9.46 2.82 -20.85
C TYR A 290 9.70 2.25 -19.45
N ALA A 291 9.57 0.93 -19.27
CA ALA A 291 9.85 0.28 -17.99
C ALA A 291 11.34 0.40 -17.61
N LEU A 292 12.25 0.24 -18.58
CA LEU A 292 13.69 0.43 -18.36
C LEU A 292 14.02 1.87 -17.99
N ALA A 293 13.49 2.86 -18.72
CA ALA A 293 13.67 4.27 -18.42
C ALA A 293 13.11 4.64 -17.04
N ALA A 294 11.93 4.11 -16.69
CA ALA A 294 11.33 4.30 -15.37
C ALA A 294 12.24 3.75 -14.27
N LEU A 295 12.78 2.54 -14.44
CA LEU A 295 13.69 1.94 -13.45
C LEU A 295 14.93 2.81 -13.21
N VAL A 296 15.53 3.36 -14.26
CA VAL A 296 16.68 4.26 -14.17
C VAL A 296 16.29 5.55 -13.42
N LEU A 297 15.19 6.21 -13.79
CA LEU A 297 14.74 7.45 -13.15
C LEU A 297 14.40 7.25 -11.67
N VAL A 298 13.68 6.18 -11.33
CA VAL A 298 13.36 5.82 -9.95
C VAL A 298 14.63 5.55 -9.14
N SER A 299 15.57 4.79 -9.70
CA SER A 299 16.85 4.49 -9.01
C SER A 299 17.66 5.75 -8.76
N LEU A 300 17.73 6.66 -9.73
CA LEU A 300 18.38 7.96 -9.56
C LEU A 300 17.69 8.81 -8.49
N GLY A 301 16.35 8.85 -8.48
CA GLY A 301 15.57 9.55 -7.45
C GLY A 301 15.88 9.04 -6.04
N ILE A 302 15.88 7.72 -5.85
CA ILE A 302 16.22 7.07 -4.58
C ILE A 302 17.65 7.42 -4.18
N TYR A 303 18.60 7.33 -5.09
CA TYR A 303 20.01 7.66 -4.85
C TYR A 303 20.18 9.12 -4.39
N VAL A 304 19.56 10.07 -5.10
CA VAL A 304 19.68 11.51 -4.80
C VAL A 304 19.13 11.83 -3.41
N VAL A 305 17.95 11.30 -3.03
CA VAL A 305 17.36 11.53 -1.70
C VAL A 305 18.21 10.92 -0.60
N ASN A 306 18.80 9.73 -0.82
CA ASN A 306 19.56 9.01 0.20
C ASN A 306 21.04 9.39 0.27
N LYS A 307 21.56 10.20 -0.67
CA LYS A 307 22.94 10.65 -0.65
C LYS A 307 23.22 11.51 0.59
N PRO A 308 24.20 11.16 1.44
CA PRO A 308 24.54 11.93 2.62
C PRO A 308 24.80 13.41 2.25
N GLU A 309 24.37 14.31 3.10
CA GLU A 309 24.80 15.71 2.98
C GLU A 309 26.29 15.76 3.35
N ARG A 310 27.11 16.29 2.45
CA ARG A 310 28.48 16.66 2.83
C ARG A 310 28.31 17.73 3.93
N GLN A 311 28.76 17.42 5.12
CA GLN A 311 28.95 18.43 6.16
C GLN A 311 29.90 19.46 5.56
N ALA A 312 29.40 20.68 5.31
CA ALA A 312 30.19 21.82 4.90
C ALA A 312 30.93 22.38 6.15
#